data_0663b150064f2714c876e1338d223ed7
#
_entry.id   0663b150064f2714c876e1338d223ed7
#
_cell.length_a   1.000
_cell.length_b   1.000
_cell.length_c   1.000
_cell.angle_alpha   90.00
_cell.angle_beta   90.00
_cell.angle_gamma   90.00
#
_symmetry.space_group_name_H-M   'P 1'
#
loop_
_entity.id
_entity.type
_entity.pdbx_description
1 polymer ?
#
loop_
_entity_poly.entity_id
_entity_poly.type
_entity_poly.pdbx_seq_one_letter_code
_entity_poly.pdbx_strand_id
1 'polypeptide(L)'
;GLGGPDQSSVELAESTAGGNSPQSLVNATAAEMLSGKVDVAILAGAEAFKTFIRARRQGATLDWPKAADDDLPRYIGKELNMNLPEERDRGIYMPVQIYPMFETALRAQSGRNVEEHQQFLGQLYAELSDVASANPNAWIQQSKTADEITTVTDTNRMIGFPYPKLMNSNNDVDMGAAIIMCTADAAERLGVSRDKWVFPHAGTDSHEHPFVSHRDTFARTPAVELGGAMALDLAGID
;
A
#
# COMPACT_ATOMS: atom_id res chain seq x y z
N GLY A 1 14.82 8.21 21.38
CA GLY A 1 13.91 7.22 21.91
C GLY A 1 12.62 7.87 22.37
N LEU A 2 11.50 7.35 21.96
CA LEU A 2 10.20 7.68 22.55
C LEU A 2 10.24 7.11 23.96
N GLY A 3 10.40 7.92 25.02
CA GLY A 3 10.51 7.50 26.41
C GLY A 3 9.38 6.54 26.84
N GLY A 4 9.53 5.29 26.48
CA GLY A 4 8.63 4.17 26.80
C GLY A 4 9.19 3.29 27.89
N PRO A 5 8.41 2.31 28.38
CA PRO A 5 8.88 1.32 29.33
C PRO A 5 10.08 0.55 28.80
N ASP A 6 10.81 -0.10 29.69
CA ASP A 6 12.02 -0.87 29.41
C ASP A 6 11.96 -1.58 28.04
N GLN A 7 12.73 -1.08 27.07
CA GLN A 7 12.75 -1.58 25.70
C GLN A 7 13.27 -3.03 25.60
N SER A 8 13.88 -3.56 26.66
CA SER A 8 14.37 -4.94 26.69
C SER A 8 13.27 -6.01 26.57
N SER A 9 12.00 -5.62 26.77
CA SER A 9 10.83 -6.52 26.65
C SER A 9 10.05 -6.37 25.33
N VAL A 10 10.47 -5.46 24.42
CA VAL A 10 9.77 -5.20 23.16
C VAL A 10 10.54 -5.84 22.01
N GLU A 11 9.91 -6.78 21.33
CA GLU A 11 10.44 -7.32 20.08
C GLU A 11 10.18 -6.33 18.93
N LEU A 12 11.22 -5.99 18.19
CA LEU A 12 11.13 -5.19 16.97
C LEU A 12 11.09 -6.11 15.75
N ALA A 13 10.15 -5.86 14.87
CA ALA A 13 10.04 -6.56 13.59
C ALA A 13 9.81 -5.55 12.46
N GLU A 14 10.31 -5.88 11.28
CA GLU A 14 10.17 -5.06 10.08
C GLU A 14 9.68 -5.94 8.92
N SER A 15 8.80 -5.41 8.08
CA SER A 15 8.41 -6.11 6.85
C SER A 15 9.46 -5.89 5.77
N THR A 16 9.62 -6.88 4.91
CA THR A 16 10.29 -6.66 3.63
C THR A 16 9.45 -5.74 2.73
N ALA A 17 10.10 -5.09 1.75
CA ALA A 17 9.42 -4.23 0.80
C ALA A 17 8.38 -5.00 -0.01
N GLY A 18 7.17 -4.43 -0.13
CA GLY A 18 6.08 -5.02 -0.93
C GLY A 18 4.75 -4.32 -0.68
N GLY A 19 3.93 -4.17 -1.72
CA GLY A 19 2.63 -3.53 -1.61
C GLY A 19 1.62 -4.30 -0.74
N ASN A 20 1.79 -5.61 -0.59
CA ASN A 20 1.00 -6.49 0.27
C ASN A 20 1.54 -6.59 1.71
N SER A 21 2.73 -6.07 1.99
CA SER A 21 3.39 -6.19 3.30
C SER A 21 2.53 -5.74 4.49
N PRO A 22 1.72 -4.66 4.41
CA PRO A 22 0.84 -4.28 5.51
C PRO A 22 -0.16 -5.39 5.89
N GLN A 23 -0.77 -6.07 4.90
CA GLN A 23 -1.67 -7.19 5.17
C GLN A 23 -0.91 -8.43 5.69
N SER A 24 0.26 -8.71 5.14
CA SER A 24 1.11 -9.82 5.61
C SER A 24 1.53 -9.62 7.07
N LEU A 25 1.82 -8.38 7.48
CA LEU A 25 2.09 -8.04 8.90
C LEU A 25 0.88 -8.33 9.79
N VAL A 26 -0.32 -7.94 9.37
CA VAL A 26 -1.57 -8.22 10.12
C VAL A 26 -1.76 -9.72 10.28
N ASN A 27 -1.61 -10.49 9.19
CA ASN A 27 -1.79 -11.95 9.21
C ASN A 27 -0.75 -12.63 10.12
N ALA A 28 0.52 -12.26 10.00
CA ALA A 28 1.59 -12.81 10.83
C ALA A 28 1.38 -12.48 12.33
N THR A 29 1.02 -11.25 12.63
CA THR A 29 0.74 -10.81 14.00
C THR A 29 -0.46 -11.53 14.60
N ALA A 30 -1.55 -11.69 13.81
CA ALA A 30 -2.71 -12.46 14.25
C ALA A 30 -2.35 -13.92 14.57
N ALA A 31 -1.54 -14.56 13.74
CA ALA A 31 -1.06 -15.92 13.99
C ALA A 31 -0.20 -16.01 15.27
N GLU A 32 0.67 -15.04 15.53
CA GLU A 32 1.46 -14.96 16.76
C GLU A 32 0.58 -14.75 18.01
N MET A 33 -0.47 -13.93 17.90
CA MET A 33 -1.45 -13.74 18.98
C MET A 33 -2.24 -15.03 19.26
N LEU A 34 -2.70 -15.72 18.22
CA LEU A 34 -3.41 -16.99 18.36
C LEU A 34 -2.53 -18.09 18.98
N SER A 35 -1.22 -18.04 18.76
CA SER A 35 -0.27 -18.97 19.38
C SER A 35 0.12 -18.58 20.83
N GLY A 36 -0.36 -17.46 21.33
CA GLY A 36 -0.03 -16.93 22.67
C GLY A 36 1.38 -16.33 22.77
N LYS A 37 2.04 -16.07 21.64
CA LYS A 37 3.39 -15.48 21.63
C LYS A 37 3.36 -13.97 21.89
N VAL A 38 2.33 -13.28 21.42
CA VAL A 38 2.18 -11.83 21.50
C VAL A 38 0.78 -11.48 21.98
N ASP A 39 0.67 -10.61 22.97
CA ASP A 39 -0.61 -10.10 23.47
C ASP A 39 -1.00 -8.76 22.85
N VAL A 40 -0.02 -7.90 22.60
CA VAL A 40 -0.20 -6.54 22.04
C VAL A 40 0.88 -6.26 21.02
N ALA A 41 0.51 -5.73 19.89
CA ALA A 41 1.43 -5.29 18.86
C ALA A 41 0.99 -3.93 18.29
N ILE A 42 1.96 -3.10 17.90
CA ILE A 42 1.75 -1.88 17.14
C ILE A 42 2.34 -2.10 15.75
N LEU A 43 1.50 -2.04 14.73
CA LEU A 43 1.92 -2.08 13.34
C LEU A 43 1.90 -0.65 12.82
N ALA A 44 3.06 -0.13 12.44
CA ALA A 44 3.21 1.25 12.00
C ALA A 44 4.06 1.35 10.75
N GLY A 45 3.75 2.33 9.92
CA GLY A 45 4.54 2.69 8.76
C GLY A 45 4.47 4.18 8.51
N ALA A 46 5.57 4.76 8.05
CA ALA A 46 5.65 6.17 7.76
C ALA A 46 6.56 6.44 6.55
N GLU A 47 6.29 7.54 5.88
CA GLU A 47 7.12 8.10 4.83
C GLU A 47 7.28 9.61 5.08
N ALA A 48 8.49 10.11 4.93
CA ALA A 48 8.83 11.53 5.09
C ALA A 48 9.66 12.07 3.91
N PHE A 49 9.43 11.53 2.73
CA PHE A 49 10.24 11.80 1.54
C PHE A 49 10.12 13.26 1.07
N LYS A 50 8.94 13.87 1.23
CA LYS A 50 8.73 15.29 0.91
C LYS A 50 9.60 16.20 1.79
N THR A 51 9.62 15.97 3.10
CA THR A 51 10.48 16.72 4.03
C THR A 51 11.95 16.49 3.70
N PHE A 52 12.36 15.27 3.43
CA PHE A 52 13.73 14.94 3.02
C PHE A 52 14.16 15.71 1.77
N ILE A 53 13.37 15.69 0.69
CA ILE A 53 13.66 16.42 -0.55
C ILE A 53 13.74 17.94 -0.28
N ARG A 54 12.80 18.46 0.49
CA ARG A 54 12.77 19.88 0.84
C ARG A 54 14.03 20.30 1.60
N ALA A 55 14.41 19.55 2.63
CA ALA A 55 15.64 19.83 3.40
C ALA A 55 16.88 19.79 2.49
N ARG A 56 16.99 18.75 1.65
CA ARG A 56 18.10 18.62 0.71
C ARG A 56 18.20 19.82 -0.26
N ARG A 57 17.07 20.29 -0.80
CA ARG A 57 17.04 21.47 -1.70
C ARG A 57 17.45 22.75 -0.98
N GLN A 58 17.22 22.85 0.32
CA GLN A 58 17.58 23.99 1.16
C GLN A 58 18.97 23.89 1.78
N GLY A 59 19.72 22.81 1.53
CA GLY A 59 21.01 22.53 2.16
C GLY A 59 20.92 22.30 3.67
N ALA A 60 19.71 21.97 4.18
CA ALA A 60 19.50 21.70 5.60
C ALA A 60 19.84 20.24 5.93
N THR A 61 20.46 20.04 7.08
CA THR A 61 20.71 18.69 7.64
C THR A 61 19.53 18.31 8.53
N LEU A 62 19.02 17.09 8.34
CA LEU A 62 17.99 16.50 9.20
C LEU A 62 18.68 15.66 10.28
N ASP A 63 18.45 16.04 11.53
CA ASP A 63 18.93 15.28 12.69
C ASP A 63 17.89 14.23 13.08
N TRP A 64 17.74 13.24 12.21
CA TRP A 64 16.86 12.12 12.47
C TRP A 64 17.59 11.01 13.23
N PRO A 65 16.90 10.37 14.22
CA PRO A 65 17.48 9.24 14.92
C PRO A 65 17.82 8.12 13.92
N LYS A 66 18.95 7.49 14.14
CA LYS A 66 19.35 6.29 13.39
C LYS A 66 19.26 5.11 14.32
N ALA A 67 18.87 3.95 13.77
CA ALA A 67 19.00 2.69 14.49
C ALA A 67 20.49 2.42 14.76
N ALA A 68 20.78 1.79 15.89
CA ALA A 68 22.12 1.30 16.16
C ALA A 68 22.44 0.13 15.20
N ASP A 69 23.70 -0.02 14.81
CA ASP A 69 24.13 -1.04 13.81
C ASP A 69 23.88 -2.49 14.29
N ASP A 70 23.71 -2.68 15.61
CA ASP A 70 23.44 -3.95 16.28
C ASP A 70 21.95 -4.16 16.61
N ASP A 71 21.11 -3.17 16.36
CA ASP A 71 19.67 -3.20 16.66
C ASP A 71 18.89 -3.65 15.42
N LEU A 72 19.18 -4.90 14.97
CA LEU A 72 18.56 -5.46 13.77
C LEU A 72 17.17 -6.03 14.12
N PRO A 73 16.11 -5.51 13.48
CA PRO A 73 14.77 -6.06 13.68
C PRO A 73 14.67 -7.47 13.08
N ARG A 74 13.73 -8.25 13.59
CA ARG A 74 13.31 -9.49 12.93
C ARG A 74 12.56 -9.15 11.64
N TYR A 75 12.95 -9.73 10.51
CA TYR A 75 12.26 -9.51 9.24
C TYR A 75 11.08 -10.46 9.08
N ILE A 76 9.94 -9.90 8.66
CA ILE A 76 8.71 -10.63 8.29
C ILE A 76 8.55 -10.54 6.77
N GLY A 77 8.47 -11.70 6.12
CA GLY A 77 8.38 -11.82 4.67
C GLY A 77 9.71 -12.21 4.02
N LYS A 78 9.71 -12.22 2.70
CA LYS A 78 10.89 -12.48 1.88
C LYS A 78 11.15 -11.29 0.97
N GLU A 79 12.38 -10.87 0.90
CA GLU A 79 12.79 -9.88 -0.09
C GLU A 79 12.62 -10.47 -1.50
N LEU A 80 11.86 -9.78 -2.34
CA LEU A 80 11.57 -10.19 -3.70
C LEU A 80 12.28 -9.26 -4.68
N ASN A 81 13.00 -9.85 -5.62
CA ASN A 81 13.46 -9.09 -6.78
C ASN A 81 12.26 -8.88 -7.72
N MET A 82 11.89 -7.62 -7.93
CA MET A 82 10.68 -7.25 -8.68
C MET A 82 10.93 -7.09 -10.19
N ASN A 83 12.17 -7.12 -10.64
CA ASN A 83 12.51 -6.92 -12.04
C ASN A 83 13.68 -7.79 -12.46
N LEU A 84 13.61 -8.37 -13.65
CA LEU A 84 14.74 -8.97 -14.33
C LEU A 84 15.69 -7.89 -14.89
N PRO A 85 16.99 -8.19 -15.06
CA PRO A 85 17.91 -7.29 -15.76
C PRO A 85 17.39 -6.90 -17.15
N GLU A 86 16.85 -7.84 -17.91
CA GLU A 86 16.31 -7.64 -19.26
C GLU A 86 15.09 -6.72 -19.27
N GLU A 87 14.28 -6.73 -18.21
CA GLU A 87 13.16 -5.80 -18.04
C GLU A 87 13.69 -4.39 -17.79
N ARG A 88 14.68 -4.23 -16.89
CA ARG A 88 15.33 -2.95 -16.61
C ARG A 88 15.98 -2.34 -17.84
N ASP A 89 16.70 -3.15 -18.62
CA ASP A 89 17.36 -2.71 -19.85
C ASP A 89 16.38 -2.19 -20.90
N ARG A 90 15.11 -2.60 -20.81
CA ARG A 90 13.99 -2.12 -21.66
C ARG A 90 13.16 -1.02 -21.01
N GLY A 91 13.58 -0.52 -19.86
CA GLY A 91 12.86 0.53 -19.14
C GLY A 91 11.59 0.05 -18.44
N ILE A 92 11.45 -1.25 -18.19
CA ILE A 92 10.30 -1.84 -17.49
C ILE A 92 10.71 -2.09 -16.02
N TYR A 93 10.64 -1.06 -15.19
CA TYR A 93 11.00 -1.22 -13.77
C TYR A 93 10.21 -0.32 -12.80
N MET A 94 9.68 0.80 -13.25
CA MET A 94 8.88 1.69 -12.41
C MET A 94 7.38 1.44 -12.59
N PRO A 95 6.56 1.62 -11.55
CA PRO A 95 5.11 1.48 -11.66
C PRO A 95 4.49 2.30 -12.81
N VAL A 96 4.97 3.51 -13.04
CA VAL A 96 4.51 4.39 -14.12
C VAL A 96 4.79 3.85 -15.54
N GLN A 97 5.68 2.87 -15.66
CA GLN A 97 6.00 2.19 -16.92
C GLN A 97 5.23 0.86 -17.04
N ILE A 98 4.96 0.22 -15.89
CA ILE A 98 4.35 -1.11 -15.81
C ILE A 98 2.83 -1.04 -15.85
N TYR A 99 2.19 -0.20 -15.05
CA TYR A 99 0.73 -0.15 -14.93
C TYR A 99 0.01 0.20 -16.23
N PRO A 100 0.54 1.06 -17.12
CA PRO A 100 -0.05 1.26 -18.43
C PRO A 100 -0.20 0.00 -19.29
N MET A 101 0.68 -0.99 -19.10
CA MET A 101 0.57 -2.27 -19.82
C MET A 101 -0.65 -3.08 -19.34
N PHE A 102 -0.88 -3.14 -18.02
CA PHE A 102 -2.06 -3.77 -17.45
C PHE A 102 -3.33 -3.06 -17.86
N GLU A 103 -3.35 -1.73 -17.82
CA GLU A 103 -4.52 -0.94 -18.22
C GLU A 103 -4.87 -1.12 -19.68
N THR A 104 -3.85 -1.20 -20.55
CA THR A 104 -4.05 -1.50 -21.98
C THR A 104 -4.67 -2.88 -22.19
N ALA A 105 -4.23 -3.88 -21.43
CA ALA A 105 -4.79 -5.23 -21.50
C ALA A 105 -6.25 -5.27 -20.99
N LEU A 106 -6.54 -4.58 -19.88
CA LEU A 106 -7.90 -4.45 -19.34
C LEU A 106 -8.84 -3.76 -20.34
N ARG A 107 -8.37 -2.68 -20.98
CA ARG A 107 -9.13 -1.99 -22.02
C ARG A 107 -9.44 -2.94 -23.19
N ALA A 108 -8.42 -3.66 -23.66
CA ALA A 108 -8.60 -4.60 -24.77
C ALA A 108 -9.59 -5.72 -24.42
N GLN A 109 -9.50 -6.27 -23.22
CA GLN A 109 -10.43 -7.30 -22.73
C GLN A 109 -11.86 -6.78 -22.62
N SER A 110 -12.05 -5.52 -22.21
CA SER A 110 -13.38 -4.90 -22.07
C SER A 110 -14.03 -4.53 -23.40
N GLY A 111 -13.28 -4.59 -24.51
CA GLY A 111 -13.75 -4.17 -25.84
C GLY A 111 -13.89 -2.66 -26.04
N ARG A 112 -13.53 -1.84 -25.04
CA ARG A 112 -13.65 -0.38 -25.13
C ARG A 112 -12.60 0.19 -26.09
N ASN A 113 -13.00 1.19 -26.87
CA ASN A 113 -12.02 2.04 -27.55
C ASN A 113 -11.29 2.95 -26.55
N VAL A 114 -10.34 3.75 -27.03
CA VAL A 114 -9.51 4.61 -26.16
C VAL A 114 -10.34 5.67 -25.43
N GLU A 115 -11.26 6.32 -26.15
CA GLU A 115 -12.10 7.39 -25.61
C GLU A 115 -13.08 6.87 -24.56
N GLU A 116 -13.77 5.77 -24.86
CA GLU A 116 -14.68 5.10 -23.92
C GLU A 116 -13.97 4.66 -22.65
N HIS A 117 -12.75 4.16 -22.79
CA HIS A 117 -11.96 3.73 -21.63
C HIS A 117 -11.48 4.91 -20.79
N GLN A 118 -11.08 6.00 -21.44
CA GLN A 118 -10.70 7.23 -20.75
C GLN A 118 -11.88 7.84 -19.97
N GLN A 119 -13.08 7.81 -20.55
CA GLN A 119 -14.30 8.22 -19.84
C GLN A 119 -14.59 7.33 -18.64
N PHE A 120 -14.48 6.01 -18.79
CA PHE A 120 -14.64 5.06 -17.69
C PHE A 120 -13.65 5.34 -16.55
N LEU A 121 -12.36 5.50 -16.87
CA LEU A 121 -11.34 5.84 -15.87
C LEU A 121 -11.63 7.18 -15.20
N GLY A 122 -12.01 8.20 -15.99
CA GLY A 122 -12.36 9.51 -15.46
C GLY A 122 -13.48 9.46 -14.43
N GLN A 123 -14.53 8.71 -14.69
CA GLN A 123 -15.65 8.50 -13.78
C GLN A 123 -15.21 7.78 -12.50
N LEU A 124 -14.48 6.66 -12.63
CA LEU A 124 -13.96 5.91 -11.49
C LEU A 124 -13.10 6.79 -10.57
N TYR A 125 -12.17 7.55 -11.14
CA TYR A 125 -11.29 8.41 -10.37
C TYR A 125 -12.02 9.64 -9.79
N ALA A 126 -13.09 10.12 -10.43
CA ALA A 126 -13.93 11.17 -9.87
C ALA A 126 -14.68 10.69 -8.61
N GLU A 127 -15.24 9.49 -8.62
CA GLU A 127 -15.86 8.88 -7.44
C GLU A 127 -14.86 8.71 -6.30
N LEU A 128 -13.63 8.24 -6.58
CA LEU A 128 -12.56 8.17 -5.59
C LEU A 128 -12.17 9.55 -5.07
N SER A 129 -12.15 10.57 -5.92
CA SER A 129 -11.87 11.97 -5.55
C SER A 129 -12.96 12.54 -4.65
N ASP A 130 -14.22 12.21 -4.88
CA ASP A 130 -15.33 12.62 -4.01
C ASP A 130 -15.17 12.05 -2.59
N VAL A 131 -14.86 10.77 -2.47
CA VAL A 131 -14.57 10.13 -1.17
C VAL A 131 -13.36 10.78 -0.50
N ALA A 132 -12.29 11.03 -1.25
CA ALA A 132 -11.09 11.67 -0.73
C ALA A 132 -11.35 13.10 -0.25
N SER A 133 -12.24 13.85 -0.91
CA SER A 133 -12.58 15.23 -0.53
C SER A 133 -13.17 15.34 0.86
N ALA A 134 -13.88 14.31 1.31
CA ALA A 134 -14.47 14.22 2.66
C ALA A 134 -13.49 13.67 3.71
N ASN A 135 -12.31 13.18 3.31
CA ASN A 135 -11.32 12.64 4.22
C ASN A 135 -10.35 13.73 4.71
N PRO A 136 -10.34 14.09 6.02
CA PRO A 136 -9.46 15.12 6.56
C PRO A 136 -7.97 14.81 6.44
N ASN A 137 -7.59 13.56 6.21
CA ASN A 137 -6.22 13.11 6.02
C ASN A 137 -5.79 13.05 4.54
N ALA A 138 -6.71 13.28 3.60
CA ALA A 138 -6.35 13.31 2.19
C ALA A 138 -5.58 14.58 1.83
N TRP A 139 -4.59 14.46 0.96
CA TRP A 139 -3.78 15.60 0.49
C TRP A 139 -4.56 16.53 -0.44
N ILE A 140 -5.47 15.96 -1.25
CA ILE A 140 -6.35 16.72 -2.14
C ILE A 140 -7.76 16.59 -1.59
N GLN A 141 -8.23 17.65 -0.92
CA GLN A 141 -9.55 17.72 -0.29
C GLN A 141 -10.58 18.48 -1.16
N GLN A 142 -10.31 18.55 -2.44
CA GLN A 142 -11.23 19.10 -3.42
C GLN A 142 -11.64 17.99 -4.37
N SER A 143 -12.93 17.75 -4.46
CA SER A 143 -13.49 16.85 -5.47
C SER A 143 -13.09 17.32 -6.87
N LYS A 144 -12.75 16.37 -7.73
CA LYS A 144 -12.35 16.58 -9.11
C LYS A 144 -13.33 15.89 -10.05
N THR A 145 -13.76 16.59 -11.07
CA THR A 145 -14.61 15.99 -12.12
C THR A 145 -13.79 15.04 -13.00
N ALA A 146 -14.49 14.14 -13.69
CA ALA A 146 -13.89 13.24 -14.66
C ALA A 146 -13.07 13.98 -15.72
N ASP A 147 -13.59 15.10 -16.22
CA ASP A 147 -12.91 15.93 -17.21
C ASP A 147 -11.63 16.59 -16.67
N GLU A 148 -11.67 17.12 -15.43
CA GLU A 148 -10.47 17.67 -14.79
C GLU A 148 -9.36 16.61 -14.63
N ILE A 149 -9.76 15.37 -14.31
CA ILE A 149 -8.83 14.26 -14.08
C ILE A 149 -8.23 13.76 -15.38
N THR A 150 -9.01 13.64 -16.44
CA THR A 150 -8.56 13.08 -17.73
C THR A 150 -7.90 14.11 -18.65
N THR A 151 -8.22 15.39 -18.49
CA THR A 151 -7.68 16.44 -19.36
C THR A 151 -6.20 16.71 -19.05
N VAL A 152 -5.36 16.57 -20.05
CA VAL A 152 -3.94 16.88 -19.95
C VAL A 152 -3.73 18.40 -19.99
N THR A 153 -3.04 18.92 -18.97
CA THR A 153 -2.68 20.35 -18.83
C THR A 153 -1.24 20.46 -18.30
N ASP A 154 -0.71 21.67 -18.20
CA ASP A 154 0.61 21.91 -17.63
C ASP A 154 0.73 21.42 -16.18
N THR A 155 -0.36 21.47 -15.41
CA THR A 155 -0.42 20.98 -14.02
C THR A 155 -0.85 19.52 -13.90
N ASN A 156 -1.52 18.99 -14.92
CA ASN A 156 -1.95 17.60 -15.03
C ASN A 156 -1.34 16.94 -16.28
N ARG A 157 -0.01 16.97 -16.39
CA ARG A 157 0.70 16.42 -17.55
C ARG A 157 0.55 14.91 -17.67
N MET A 158 0.65 14.39 -18.88
CA MET A 158 0.73 12.94 -19.10
C MET A 158 1.97 12.37 -18.42
N ILE A 159 1.81 11.29 -17.64
CA ILE A 159 2.90 10.54 -17.02
C ILE A 159 3.23 9.31 -17.86
N GLY A 160 2.24 8.46 -18.10
CA GLY A 160 2.32 7.29 -18.96
C GLY A 160 0.90 6.96 -19.43
N PHE A 161 0.67 7.01 -20.74
CA PHE A 161 -0.66 6.76 -21.28
C PHE A 161 -1.24 5.44 -20.78
N PRO A 162 -2.49 5.41 -20.25
CA PRO A 162 -3.53 6.45 -20.29
C PRO A 162 -3.58 7.41 -19.09
N TYR A 163 -2.57 7.46 -18.25
CA TYR A 163 -2.59 8.12 -16.93
C TYR A 163 -1.96 9.51 -16.93
N PRO A 164 -2.73 10.61 -16.87
CA PRO A 164 -2.22 11.90 -16.47
C PRO A 164 -1.85 11.92 -14.98
N LYS A 165 -1.19 12.98 -14.53
CA LYS A 165 -0.62 13.10 -13.18
C LYS A 165 -1.65 12.83 -12.07
N LEU A 166 -2.89 13.29 -12.19
CA LEU A 166 -3.94 13.09 -11.20
C LEU A 166 -4.37 11.62 -11.03
N MET A 167 -4.06 10.75 -11.99
CA MET A 167 -4.30 9.32 -11.91
C MET A 167 -3.09 8.53 -11.37
N ASN A 168 -2.03 9.20 -10.95
CA ASN A 168 -0.84 8.57 -10.40
C ASN A 168 -0.67 8.92 -8.92
N SER A 169 -0.17 7.97 -8.14
CA SER A 169 0.24 8.23 -6.77
C SER A 169 1.41 9.21 -6.72
N ASN A 170 1.46 10.01 -5.66
CA ASN A 170 2.54 10.95 -5.43
C ASN A 170 3.56 10.34 -4.46
N ASN A 171 4.83 10.28 -4.88
CA ASN A 171 5.92 9.79 -4.03
C ASN A 171 6.41 10.85 -3.04
N ASP A 172 6.21 12.15 -3.36
CA ASP A 172 6.69 13.27 -2.54
C ASP A 172 5.68 13.56 -1.43
N VAL A 173 5.54 12.66 -0.48
CA VAL A 173 4.60 12.75 0.63
C VAL A 173 5.29 12.65 1.98
N ASP A 174 4.65 13.19 3.00
CA ASP A 174 4.91 12.90 4.40
C ASP A 174 3.61 12.34 4.96
N MET A 175 3.61 11.11 5.39
CA MET A 175 2.43 10.43 5.94
C MET A 175 2.84 9.30 6.86
N GLY A 176 1.96 8.94 7.76
CA GLY A 176 2.13 7.79 8.63
C GLY A 176 0.79 7.20 9.01
N ALA A 177 0.79 5.91 9.26
CA ALA A 177 -0.37 5.19 9.77
C ALA A 177 0.09 4.15 10.79
N ALA A 178 -0.76 3.89 11.76
CA ALA A 178 -0.53 2.84 12.74
C ALA A 178 -1.85 2.18 13.12
N ILE A 179 -1.78 0.88 13.41
CA ILE A 179 -2.86 0.13 14.03
C ILE A 179 -2.34 -0.57 15.28
N ILE A 180 -3.19 -0.74 16.28
CA ILE A 180 -2.92 -1.54 17.46
C ILE A 180 -3.67 -2.85 17.29
N MET A 181 -2.97 -3.96 17.36
CA MET A 181 -3.54 -5.30 17.45
C MET A 181 -3.34 -5.83 18.87
N CYS A 182 -4.34 -6.49 19.40
CA CYS A 182 -4.22 -7.14 20.71
C CYS A 182 -5.20 -8.30 20.84
N THR A 183 -4.94 -9.19 21.78
CA THR A 183 -5.93 -10.20 22.19
C THR A 183 -7.11 -9.54 22.88
N ALA A 184 -8.29 -10.18 22.88
CA ALA A 184 -9.47 -9.65 23.57
C ALA A 184 -9.19 -9.45 25.09
N ASP A 185 -8.50 -10.41 25.71
CA ASP A 185 -8.12 -10.33 27.13
C ASP A 185 -7.18 -9.14 27.40
N ALA A 186 -6.25 -8.87 26.49
CA ALA A 186 -5.38 -7.70 26.61
C ALA A 186 -6.17 -6.39 26.44
N ALA A 187 -7.12 -6.33 25.51
CA ALA A 187 -7.97 -5.16 25.32
C ALA A 187 -8.82 -4.87 26.57
N GLU A 188 -9.38 -5.89 27.21
CA GLU A 188 -10.13 -5.75 28.47
C GLU A 188 -9.21 -5.27 29.60
N ARG A 189 -8.05 -5.89 29.78
CA ARG A 189 -7.04 -5.51 30.79
C ARG A 189 -6.56 -4.07 30.64
N LEU A 190 -6.44 -3.60 29.40
CA LEU A 190 -6.03 -2.23 29.06
C LEU A 190 -7.19 -1.23 29.08
N GLY A 191 -8.42 -1.67 29.33
CA GLY A 191 -9.58 -0.80 29.40
C GLY A 191 -10.02 -0.21 28.05
N VAL A 192 -9.73 -0.90 26.96
CA VAL A 192 -10.17 -0.46 25.61
C VAL A 192 -11.66 -0.66 25.47
N SER A 193 -12.39 0.42 25.21
CA SER A 193 -13.85 0.38 25.04
C SER A 193 -14.25 -0.52 23.86
N ARG A 194 -15.28 -1.36 24.08
CA ARG A 194 -15.74 -2.34 23.08
C ARG A 194 -16.25 -1.75 21.77
N ASP A 195 -16.71 -0.53 21.77
CA ASP A 195 -17.13 0.20 20.56
C ASP A 195 -15.94 0.50 19.60
N LYS A 196 -14.70 0.35 20.07
CA LYS A 196 -13.48 0.52 19.27
C LYS A 196 -12.91 -0.80 18.77
N TRP A 197 -13.51 -1.93 19.10
CA TRP A 197 -12.97 -3.23 18.72
C TRP A 197 -13.37 -3.58 17.28
N VAL A 198 -12.38 -3.98 16.51
CA VAL A 198 -12.56 -4.52 15.16
C VAL A 198 -11.94 -5.90 15.13
N PHE A 199 -12.73 -6.90 14.75
CA PHE A 199 -12.29 -8.29 14.69
C PHE A 199 -11.96 -8.69 13.25
N PRO A 200 -10.68 -9.02 12.93
CA PRO A 200 -10.35 -9.67 11.68
C PRO A 200 -11.00 -11.07 11.63
N HIS A 201 -11.79 -11.36 10.60
CA HIS A 201 -12.44 -12.66 10.46
C HIS A 201 -11.57 -13.65 9.71
N ALA A 202 -10.92 -13.20 8.66
CA ALA A 202 -10.03 -14.00 7.83
C ALA A 202 -8.95 -13.11 7.21
N GLY A 203 -7.85 -13.74 6.82
CA GLY A 203 -6.80 -13.08 6.06
C GLY A 203 -6.09 -14.11 5.19
N THR A 204 -5.77 -13.73 3.98
CA THR A 204 -5.00 -14.53 3.03
C THR A 204 -3.77 -13.76 2.58
N ASP A 205 -2.76 -14.47 2.12
CA ASP A 205 -1.55 -13.88 1.53
C ASP A 205 -1.21 -14.67 0.26
N SER A 206 -1.11 -13.96 -0.85
CA SER A 206 -0.85 -14.56 -2.15
C SER A 206 0.01 -13.63 -3.00
N HIS A 207 0.80 -14.20 -3.90
CA HIS A 207 1.74 -13.47 -4.74
C HIS A 207 1.56 -13.86 -6.20
N GLU A 208 1.58 -12.86 -7.06
CA GLU A 208 1.79 -13.05 -8.49
C GLU A 208 3.27 -13.29 -8.79
N HIS A 209 3.58 -13.69 -10.04
CA HIS A 209 4.94 -13.65 -10.52
C HIS A 209 5.51 -12.24 -10.34
N PRO A 210 6.65 -12.08 -9.63
CA PRO A 210 7.23 -10.77 -9.38
C PRO A 210 7.68 -10.10 -10.68
N PHE A 211 8.14 -10.89 -11.67
CA PHE A 211 8.57 -10.39 -12.96
C PHE A 211 7.38 -10.24 -13.90
N VAL A 212 7.17 -9.02 -14.39
CA VAL A 212 6.06 -8.71 -15.29
C VAL A 212 6.11 -9.54 -16.56
N SER A 213 7.30 -9.73 -17.13
CA SER A 213 7.50 -10.52 -18.35
C SER A 213 7.21 -12.02 -18.20
N HIS A 214 7.07 -12.52 -16.98
CA HIS A 214 6.74 -13.93 -16.71
C HIS A 214 5.25 -14.17 -16.47
N ARG A 215 4.43 -13.12 -16.49
CA ARG A 215 2.98 -13.27 -16.34
C ARG A 215 2.36 -13.74 -17.66
N ASP A 216 1.46 -14.69 -17.58
CA ASP A 216 0.72 -15.21 -18.74
C ASP A 216 -0.35 -14.24 -19.23
N THR A 217 -0.83 -13.36 -18.36
CA THR A 217 -1.83 -12.34 -18.67
C THR A 217 -1.61 -11.07 -17.87
N PHE A 218 -1.97 -9.93 -18.46
CA PHE A 218 -2.01 -8.63 -17.78
C PHE A 218 -3.44 -8.17 -17.45
N ALA A 219 -4.44 -8.91 -17.89
CA ALA A 219 -5.84 -8.55 -17.72
C ALA A 219 -6.53 -9.24 -16.52
N ARG A 220 -5.82 -10.12 -15.83
CA ARG A 220 -6.30 -10.84 -14.65
C ARG A 220 -5.21 -10.93 -13.60
N THR A 221 -5.64 -11.09 -12.35
CA THR A 221 -4.74 -11.27 -11.21
C THR A 221 -5.15 -12.53 -10.44
N PRO A 222 -4.71 -13.73 -10.87
CA PRO A 222 -5.07 -15.00 -10.22
C PRO A 222 -4.81 -15.01 -8.72
N ALA A 223 -3.73 -14.38 -8.24
CA ALA A 223 -3.45 -14.29 -6.82
C ALA A 223 -4.54 -13.55 -6.03
N VAL A 224 -5.09 -12.46 -6.58
CA VAL A 224 -6.20 -11.73 -5.94
C VAL A 224 -7.51 -12.53 -6.03
N GLU A 225 -7.78 -13.17 -7.16
CA GLU A 225 -8.97 -14.01 -7.35
C GLU A 225 -9.00 -15.15 -6.34
N LEU A 226 -7.90 -15.90 -6.22
CA LEU A 226 -7.80 -17.02 -5.30
C LEU A 226 -7.78 -16.57 -3.83
N GLY A 227 -6.97 -15.56 -3.52
CA GLY A 227 -6.86 -15.03 -2.16
C GLY A 227 -8.18 -14.44 -1.67
N GLY A 228 -8.89 -13.70 -2.54
CA GLY A 228 -10.21 -13.15 -2.23
C GLY A 228 -11.27 -14.24 -1.98
N ALA A 229 -11.37 -15.21 -2.89
CA ALA A 229 -12.29 -16.32 -2.73
C ALA A 229 -12.04 -17.11 -1.44
N MET A 230 -10.78 -17.41 -1.14
CA MET A 230 -10.41 -18.10 0.11
C MET A 230 -10.74 -17.28 1.35
N ALA A 231 -10.51 -15.97 1.33
CA ALA A 231 -10.81 -15.09 2.48
C ALA A 231 -12.31 -15.03 2.77
N LEU A 232 -13.14 -14.95 1.73
CA LEU A 232 -14.61 -14.97 1.86
C LEU A 232 -15.10 -16.33 2.39
N ASP A 233 -14.62 -17.42 1.82
CA ASP A 233 -14.95 -18.79 2.29
C ASP A 233 -14.56 -18.99 3.76
N LEU A 234 -13.35 -18.60 4.15
CA LEU A 234 -12.90 -18.67 5.55
C LEU A 234 -13.73 -17.79 6.49
N ALA A 235 -14.24 -16.67 6.02
CA ALA A 235 -15.09 -15.77 6.79
C ALA A 235 -16.57 -16.23 6.81
N GLY A 236 -16.96 -17.21 6.00
CA GLY A 236 -18.34 -17.65 5.84
C GLY A 236 -19.23 -16.60 5.18
N ILE A 237 -18.67 -15.85 4.23
CA ILE A 237 -19.35 -14.77 3.48
C ILE A 237 -19.45 -15.22 2.02
N ASP A 238 -20.69 -15.20 1.47
CA ASP A 238 -20.99 -15.49 0.06
C ASP A 238 -20.76 -14.27 -0.85
#